data_0f691e74205466c6167f2a20e1ecb8fc
#
_entry.id   0f691e74205466c6167f2a20e1ecb8fc
#
_cell.length_a   1.000
_cell.length_b   1.000
_cell.length_c   1.000
_cell.angle_alpha   90.00
_cell.angle_beta   90.00
_cell.angle_gamma   90.00
#
_symmetry.space_group_name_H-M   'P 1'
#
loop_
_entity.id
_entity.type
_entity.pdbx_description
1 polymer ?
#
loop_
_entity_poly.entity_id
_entity_poly.type
_entity_poly.pdbx_seq_one_letter_code
_entity_poly.pdbx_strand_id
1 'polypeptide(L)'
;MAKILGGGNTPCGLTWQSFKLGDLFEIRPTKAYKLTNSHLFDSNARNPVVTNSSLNNGISGYSSLEPTEKGNQITYSDTTTSEGIFYQKRPFIGYSHVQGLYSLKYHEFWNEKTLLYIVTAFKKVACGRFNYGNKFNRKIASGMPIFLPTNQHGEIDFHFMHTFINALMKQTIQGVVQYSNAKIQATKEAISQETPTQKDSLF
;
A
#
# COMPACT_ATOMS: atom_id res chain seq x y z
N MET A 1 -10.20 -11.03 27.57
CA MET A 1 -9.52 -12.28 27.13
C MET A 1 -9.90 -12.55 25.68
N ALA A 2 -9.07 -12.14 24.73
CA ALA A 2 -9.26 -12.45 23.32
C ALA A 2 -8.72 -13.87 23.07
N LYS A 3 -9.58 -14.80 22.72
CA LYS A 3 -9.18 -16.12 22.24
C LYS A 3 -8.29 -15.94 21.02
N ILE A 4 -7.03 -16.30 21.17
CA ILE A 4 -6.10 -16.51 20.06
C ILE A 4 -6.77 -17.53 19.15
N LEU A 5 -7.07 -17.15 17.93
CA LEU A 5 -7.51 -18.08 16.89
C LEU A 5 -6.33 -19.02 16.65
N GLY A 6 -6.41 -20.19 17.29
CA GLY A 6 -5.53 -21.31 17.02
C GLY A 6 -5.63 -21.68 15.55
N GLY A 7 -4.52 -22.13 14.96
CA GLY A 7 -4.40 -22.46 13.56
C GLY A 7 -5.53 -23.36 13.07
N GLY A 8 -6.52 -22.74 12.44
CA GLY A 8 -7.58 -23.45 11.75
C GLY A 8 -7.05 -23.85 10.39
N ASN A 9 -6.97 -25.15 10.11
CA ASN A 9 -6.75 -25.64 8.77
C ASN A 9 -7.88 -25.12 7.88
N THR A 10 -7.56 -24.25 6.94
CA THR A 10 -8.47 -23.90 5.87
C THR A 10 -8.66 -25.13 4.96
N PRO A 11 -9.79 -25.26 4.24
CA PRO A 11 -10.05 -26.40 3.36
C PRO A 11 -8.97 -26.67 2.30
N CYS A 12 -8.07 -25.72 2.07
CA CYS A 12 -6.95 -25.82 1.13
C CYS A 12 -5.61 -26.19 1.81
N GLY A 13 -5.60 -26.60 3.09
CA GLY A 13 -4.37 -26.97 3.80
C GLY A 13 -3.47 -25.79 4.20
N LEU A 14 -3.92 -24.54 4.02
CA LEU A 14 -3.21 -23.34 4.46
C LEU A 14 -3.24 -23.24 5.99
N THR A 15 -2.07 -23.02 6.57
CA THR A 15 -1.90 -22.64 7.96
C THR A 15 -1.46 -21.17 8.06
N TRP A 16 -1.67 -20.59 9.24
CA TRP A 16 -1.32 -19.19 9.49
C TRP A 16 -0.49 -19.13 10.76
N GLN A 17 0.65 -18.46 10.68
CA GLN A 17 1.52 -18.27 11.83
C GLN A 17 1.79 -16.78 12.07
N SER A 18 2.14 -16.48 13.31
CA SER A 18 2.50 -15.15 13.77
C SER A 18 4.01 -14.93 13.60
N PHE A 19 4.38 -13.85 12.94
CA PHE A 19 5.76 -13.40 12.78
C PHE A 19 5.90 -11.98 13.34
N LYS A 20 6.98 -11.71 14.07
CA LYS A 20 7.28 -10.32 14.45
C LYS A 20 7.77 -9.56 13.22
N LEU A 21 7.23 -8.37 13.01
CA LEU A 21 7.61 -7.55 11.86
C LEU A 21 9.13 -7.27 11.82
N GLY A 22 9.74 -7.03 13.00
CA GLY A 22 11.17 -6.79 13.15
C GLY A 22 12.06 -8.00 12.92
N ASP A 23 11.52 -9.23 12.87
CA ASP A 23 12.27 -10.42 12.51
C ASP A 23 12.44 -10.56 10.98
N LEU A 24 11.57 -9.87 10.21
CA LEU A 24 11.55 -9.87 8.75
C LEU A 24 12.16 -8.60 8.17
N PHE A 25 11.99 -7.46 8.84
CA PHE A 25 12.41 -6.15 8.35
C PHE A 25 13.12 -5.34 9.43
N GLU A 26 14.25 -4.73 9.08
CA GLU A 26 14.79 -3.61 9.82
C GLU A 26 13.90 -2.40 9.64
N ILE A 27 13.51 -1.77 10.73
CA ILE A 27 12.70 -0.54 10.71
C ILE A 27 13.57 0.64 11.10
N ARG A 28 13.78 1.55 10.17
CA ARG A 28 14.60 2.75 10.39
C ARG A 28 14.05 3.97 9.65
N PRO A 29 14.42 5.20 10.06
CA PRO A 29 14.03 6.40 9.36
C PRO A 29 14.45 6.36 7.90
N THR A 30 13.59 6.84 7.01
CA THR A 30 13.98 7.12 5.62
C THR A 30 14.96 8.29 5.59
N LYS A 31 15.85 8.28 4.60
CA LYS A 31 16.79 9.38 4.39
C LYS A 31 16.04 10.60 3.83
N ALA A 32 16.19 11.74 4.48
CA ALA A 32 15.55 13.00 4.10
C ALA A 32 16.59 14.08 3.81
N TYR A 33 16.29 14.98 2.91
CA TYR A 33 17.04 16.20 2.75
C TYR A 33 16.76 17.17 3.90
N LYS A 34 17.79 17.86 4.41
CA LYS A 34 17.66 18.90 5.41
C LYS A 34 17.35 20.24 4.74
N LEU A 35 16.22 20.29 4.05
CA LEU A 35 15.77 21.46 3.29
C LEU A 35 14.41 21.95 3.79
N THR A 36 14.11 23.22 3.56
CA THR A 36 12.76 23.76 3.73
C THR A 36 11.84 23.25 2.62
N ASN A 37 10.54 23.26 2.86
CA ASN A 37 9.57 22.79 1.88
C ASN A 37 9.65 23.56 0.54
N SER A 38 9.95 24.85 0.58
CA SER A 38 10.12 25.69 -0.61
C SER A 38 11.30 25.28 -1.48
N HIS A 39 12.33 24.65 -0.92
CA HIS A 39 13.48 24.13 -1.66
C HIS A 39 13.36 22.64 -1.99
N LEU A 40 12.47 21.94 -1.31
CA LEU A 40 12.27 20.52 -1.52
C LEU A 40 11.24 20.22 -2.61
N PHE A 41 10.11 20.93 -2.61
CA PHE A 41 9.02 20.67 -3.54
C PHE A 41 9.10 21.51 -4.80
N ASP A 42 8.85 20.85 -5.93
CA ASP A 42 8.83 21.45 -7.26
C ASP A 42 7.65 20.85 -8.04
N SER A 43 6.70 21.70 -8.45
CA SER A 43 5.47 21.29 -9.14
C SER A 43 5.72 20.64 -10.52
N ASN A 44 6.87 20.92 -11.14
CA ASN A 44 7.24 20.39 -12.46
C ASN A 44 8.10 19.13 -12.39
N ALA A 45 8.46 18.71 -11.18
CA ALA A 45 9.31 17.55 -10.94
C ALA A 45 8.54 16.23 -10.89
N ARG A 46 9.28 15.10 -10.88
CA ARG A 46 8.68 13.76 -10.97
C ARG A 46 9.08 12.79 -9.85
N ASN A 47 10.10 13.13 -9.06
CA ASN A 47 10.53 12.27 -7.96
C ASN A 47 9.61 12.47 -6.75
N PRO A 48 8.83 11.47 -6.32
CA PRO A 48 7.86 11.65 -5.26
C PRO A 48 8.55 11.90 -3.91
N VAL A 49 7.99 12.82 -3.15
CA VAL A 49 8.37 13.08 -1.76
C VAL A 49 7.34 12.43 -0.84
N VAL A 50 7.76 11.38 -0.13
CA VAL A 50 6.93 10.63 0.80
C VAL A 50 7.05 11.25 2.18
N THR A 51 5.94 11.76 2.70
CA THR A 51 5.85 12.44 3.98
C THR A 51 5.03 11.64 5.00
N ASN A 52 4.76 12.24 6.15
CA ASN A 52 3.89 11.67 7.18
C ASN A 52 2.38 11.83 6.89
N SER A 53 2.00 12.01 5.64
CA SER A 53 0.60 12.05 5.20
C SER A 53 -0.05 10.66 5.25
N SER A 54 -1.32 10.60 5.58
CA SER A 54 -2.17 9.40 5.43
C SER A 54 -2.90 9.34 4.08
N LEU A 55 -2.76 10.36 3.23
CA LEU A 55 -3.41 10.48 1.93
C LEU A 55 -2.41 10.24 0.79
N ASN A 56 -2.93 9.97 -0.40
CA ASN A 56 -2.18 9.86 -1.65
C ASN A 56 -0.91 8.99 -1.53
N ASN A 57 -1.02 7.82 -0.92
CA ASN A 57 0.11 6.89 -0.68
C ASN A 57 1.29 7.54 0.09
N GLY A 58 1.01 8.55 0.94
CA GLY A 58 2.02 9.32 1.66
C GLY A 58 2.72 10.40 0.84
N ILE A 59 2.41 10.53 -0.45
CA ILE A 59 3.06 11.49 -1.36
C ILE A 59 2.41 12.86 -1.19
N SER A 60 3.18 13.84 -0.72
CA SER A 60 2.72 15.23 -0.56
C SER A 60 3.11 16.14 -1.72
N GLY A 61 3.98 15.69 -2.60
CA GLY A 61 4.43 16.45 -3.76
C GLY A 61 5.61 15.78 -4.45
N TYR A 62 6.28 16.50 -5.30
CA TYR A 62 7.40 16.02 -6.11
C TYR A 62 8.62 16.92 -5.94
N SER A 63 9.79 16.43 -6.32
CA SER A 63 11.06 17.17 -6.26
C SER A 63 11.93 16.89 -7.48
N SER A 64 12.74 17.85 -7.87
CA SER A 64 13.79 17.70 -8.88
C SER A 64 15.07 17.06 -8.33
N LEU A 65 15.17 16.94 -7.00
CA LEU A 65 16.30 16.28 -6.34
C LEU A 65 16.28 14.77 -6.58
N GLU A 66 17.45 14.13 -6.47
CA GLU A 66 17.58 12.69 -6.60
C GLU A 66 16.84 11.94 -5.48
N PRO A 67 16.22 10.78 -5.77
CA PRO A 67 15.62 9.93 -4.75
C PRO A 67 16.64 9.51 -3.68
N THR A 68 16.26 9.58 -2.43
CA THR A 68 17.08 9.15 -1.28
C THR A 68 16.87 7.70 -0.90
N GLU A 69 15.77 7.12 -1.37
CA GLU A 69 15.34 5.75 -1.09
C GLU A 69 15.02 5.00 -2.37
N LYS A 70 15.28 3.70 -2.36
CA LYS A 70 14.91 2.81 -3.46
C LYS A 70 13.41 2.52 -3.42
N GLY A 71 12.81 2.25 -4.57
CA GLY A 71 11.46 1.70 -4.63
C GLY A 71 11.39 0.25 -4.13
N ASN A 72 10.21 -0.36 -4.31
CA ASN A 72 9.90 -1.69 -3.79
C ASN A 72 10.05 -1.78 -2.26
N GLN A 73 9.48 -0.82 -1.56
CA GLN A 73 9.66 -0.64 -0.13
C GLN A 73 8.34 -0.31 0.59
N ILE A 74 8.20 -0.75 1.83
CA ILE A 74 7.10 -0.32 2.70
C ILE A 74 7.57 0.88 3.52
N THR A 75 6.71 1.89 3.62
CA THR A 75 6.88 3.05 4.50
C THR A 75 5.72 3.15 5.47
N TYR A 76 5.95 3.75 6.63
CA TYR A 76 4.88 4.20 7.50
C TYR A 76 5.26 5.50 8.23
N SER A 77 4.27 6.26 8.65
CA SER A 77 4.47 7.45 9.47
C SER A 77 4.41 7.09 10.96
N ASP A 78 5.39 7.53 11.73
CA ASP A 78 5.41 7.33 13.19
C ASP A 78 4.56 8.37 13.97
N THR A 79 3.93 9.29 13.25
CA THR A 79 3.06 10.34 13.81
C THR A 79 1.59 10.19 13.46
N THR A 80 1.25 9.23 12.62
CA THR A 80 -0.14 8.98 12.18
C THR A 80 -0.65 7.63 12.67
N THR A 81 -1.81 7.26 12.19
CA THR A 81 -2.49 5.98 12.44
C THR A 81 -2.05 4.93 11.41
N SER A 82 -2.71 3.77 11.41
CA SER A 82 -2.46 2.70 10.44
C SER A 82 -2.69 3.08 8.99
N GLU A 83 -3.43 4.16 8.72
CA GLU A 83 -3.67 4.69 7.38
C GLU A 83 -2.38 5.16 6.70
N GLY A 84 -1.37 5.59 7.48
CA GLY A 84 -0.07 6.03 6.98
C GLY A 84 0.91 4.91 6.61
N ILE A 85 0.47 3.66 6.48
CA ILE A 85 1.30 2.51 6.05
C ILE A 85 1.09 2.29 4.54
N PHE A 86 2.18 2.36 3.74
CA PHE A 86 2.09 2.30 2.29
C PHE A 86 3.21 1.49 1.64
N TYR A 87 2.95 0.96 0.44
CA TYR A 87 3.95 0.41 -0.45
C TYR A 87 4.41 1.46 -1.45
N GLN A 88 5.72 1.68 -1.53
CA GLN A 88 6.36 2.60 -2.46
C GLN A 88 6.97 1.82 -3.63
N LYS A 89 6.33 1.90 -4.79
CA LYS A 89 6.76 1.17 -5.98
C LYS A 89 8.03 1.73 -6.60
N ARG A 90 8.16 3.06 -6.64
CA ARG A 90 9.25 3.80 -7.30
C ARG A 90 10.26 4.32 -6.28
N PRO A 91 11.49 4.63 -6.70
CA PRO A 91 12.39 5.43 -5.90
C PRO A 91 11.72 6.74 -5.46
N PHE A 92 12.02 7.17 -4.25
CA PHE A 92 11.37 8.33 -3.62
C PHE A 92 12.33 9.09 -2.72
N ILE A 93 11.96 10.30 -2.37
CA ILE A 93 12.64 11.11 -1.36
C ILE A 93 11.91 10.92 -0.04
N GLY A 94 12.62 10.47 0.98
CA GLY A 94 12.09 10.35 2.33
C GLY A 94 11.91 11.71 3.00
N TYR A 95 11.16 11.71 4.10
CA TYR A 95 10.86 12.91 4.88
C TYR A 95 10.94 12.60 6.39
N SER A 96 10.97 13.63 7.21
CA SER A 96 10.95 13.45 8.67
C SER A 96 9.68 12.69 9.10
N HIS A 97 9.81 11.88 10.15
CA HIS A 97 8.73 11.02 10.68
C HIS A 97 8.22 9.94 9.73
N VAL A 98 8.94 9.65 8.66
CA VAL A 98 8.67 8.50 7.78
C VAL A 98 9.69 7.40 8.07
N GLN A 99 9.18 6.24 8.40
CA GLN A 99 9.96 5.03 8.65
C GLN A 99 9.88 4.10 7.44
N GLY A 100 11.00 3.50 7.07
CA GLY A 100 11.08 2.48 6.03
C GLY A 100 11.26 1.09 6.62
N LEU A 101 10.73 0.07 5.96
CA LEU A 101 10.95 -1.34 6.24
C LEU A 101 11.97 -1.88 5.25
N TYR A 102 13.10 -2.35 5.74
CA TYR A 102 14.22 -2.88 4.93
C TYR A 102 14.35 -4.36 5.21
N SER A 103 14.33 -5.19 4.18
CA SER A 103 14.34 -6.65 4.37
C SER A 103 15.59 -7.13 5.08
N LEU A 104 15.43 -7.99 6.08
CA LEU A 104 16.51 -8.71 6.79
C LEU A 104 16.68 -10.13 6.26
N LYS A 105 15.59 -10.73 5.80
CA LYS A 105 15.52 -12.11 5.32
C LYS A 105 14.67 -12.18 4.06
N TYR A 106 14.82 -13.25 3.28
CA TYR A 106 13.97 -13.55 2.12
C TYR A 106 14.00 -12.47 1.03
N HIS A 107 15.17 -11.86 0.80
CA HIS A 107 15.34 -10.70 -0.09
C HIS A 107 14.77 -10.94 -1.49
N GLU A 108 14.92 -12.16 -2.01
CA GLU A 108 14.48 -12.59 -3.33
C GLU A 108 12.96 -12.73 -3.47
N PHE A 109 12.25 -12.90 -2.35
CA PHE A 109 10.79 -13.10 -2.35
C PHE A 109 10.00 -11.80 -2.18
N TRP A 110 10.64 -10.70 -1.74
CA TRP A 110 9.98 -9.42 -1.55
C TRP A 110 9.81 -8.66 -2.86
N ASN A 111 8.64 -8.78 -3.45
CA ASN A 111 8.22 -8.07 -4.65
C ASN A 111 6.93 -7.27 -4.37
N GLU A 112 6.43 -6.55 -5.38
CA GLU A 112 5.21 -5.75 -5.27
C GLU A 112 4.04 -6.52 -4.62
N LYS A 113 3.81 -7.77 -5.01
CA LYS A 113 2.66 -8.55 -4.55
C LYS A 113 2.82 -8.97 -3.09
N THR A 114 3.96 -9.52 -2.75
CA THR A 114 4.24 -9.98 -1.38
C THR A 114 4.34 -8.81 -0.40
N LEU A 115 4.90 -7.66 -0.81
CA LEU A 115 4.94 -6.46 0.02
C LEU A 115 3.56 -5.82 0.21
N LEU A 116 2.68 -5.83 -0.81
CA LEU A 116 1.29 -5.39 -0.65
C LEU A 116 0.53 -6.29 0.33
N TYR A 117 0.83 -7.58 0.36
CA TYR A 117 0.29 -8.50 1.35
C TYR A 117 0.73 -8.08 2.78
N ILE A 118 2.04 -7.82 2.95
CA ILE A 118 2.59 -7.33 4.23
C ILE A 118 1.95 -6.01 4.66
N VAL A 119 1.78 -5.05 3.75
CA VAL A 119 1.07 -3.78 4.04
C VAL A 119 -0.31 -4.05 4.63
N THR A 120 -1.07 -4.96 4.02
CA THR A 120 -2.41 -5.31 4.49
C THR A 120 -2.40 -5.97 5.87
N ALA A 121 -1.50 -6.93 6.09
CA ALA A 121 -1.33 -7.60 7.38
C ALA A 121 -0.88 -6.61 8.47
N PHE A 122 0.03 -5.70 8.14
CA PHE A 122 0.52 -4.68 9.06
C PHE A 122 -0.56 -3.64 9.40
N LYS A 123 -1.31 -3.13 8.40
CA LYS A 123 -2.47 -2.26 8.64
C LYS A 123 -3.49 -2.90 9.56
N LYS A 124 -3.82 -4.18 9.33
CA LYS A 124 -4.80 -4.91 10.13
C LYS A 124 -4.43 -4.96 11.62
N VAL A 125 -3.16 -5.24 11.93
CA VAL A 125 -2.73 -5.31 13.34
C VAL A 125 -2.48 -3.94 13.96
N ALA A 126 -2.24 -2.91 13.17
CA ALA A 126 -2.05 -1.52 13.62
C ALA A 126 -3.39 -0.77 13.80
N CYS A 127 -4.47 -1.22 13.14
CA CYS A 127 -5.76 -0.53 13.09
C CYS A 127 -6.30 -0.23 14.50
N GLY A 128 -6.68 1.03 14.73
CA GLY A 128 -7.28 1.51 15.98
C GLY A 128 -6.34 1.56 17.19
N ARG A 129 -5.04 1.22 17.04
CA ARG A 129 -4.10 1.12 18.15
C ARG A 129 -3.29 2.40 18.40
N PHE A 130 -3.19 3.27 17.41
CA PHE A 130 -2.33 4.45 17.45
C PHE A 130 -3.10 5.72 17.16
N ASN A 131 -2.67 6.80 17.84
CA ASN A 131 -3.18 8.15 17.69
C ASN A 131 -2.09 9.15 18.11
N TYR A 132 -2.39 10.44 18.14
CA TYR A 132 -1.44 11.47 18.52
C TYR A 132 -0.84 11.27 19.94
N GLY A 133 -1.62 10.77 20.89
CA GLY A 133 -1.19 10.49 22.27
C GLY A 133 -0.46 9.15 22.43
N ASN A 134 -0.70 8.19 21.54
CA ASN A 134 -0.08 6.87 21.53
C ASN A 134 0.66 6.66 20.19
N LYS A 135 1.87 7.16 20.11
CA LYS A 135 2.66 7.22 18.88
C LYS A 135 3.10 5.85 18.38
N PHE A 136 3.06 5.68 17.07
CA PHE A 136 3.46 4.49 16.36
C PHE A 136 4.99 4.43 16.17
N ASN A 137 5.73 4.31 17.25
CA ASN A 137 7.19 4.31 17.20
C ASN A 137 7.77 2.98 16.67
N ARG A 138 9.05 3.02 16.26
CA ARG A 138 9.77 1.89 15.66
C ARG A 138 9.84 0.65 16.55
N LYS A 139 10.04 0.82 17.86
CA LYS A 139 10.13 -0.28 18.81
C LYS A 139 8.80 -1.05 18.87
N ILE A 140 7.68 -0.32 18.90
CA ILE A 140 6.34 -0.91 18.88
C ILE A 140 6.11 -1.62 17.55
N ALA A 141 6.39 -0.95 16.41
CA ALA A 141 6.21 -1.53 15.09
C ALA A 141 7.04 -2.81 14.89
N SER A 142 8.31 -2.82 15.31
CA SER A 142 9.18 -4.00 15.24
C SER A 142 8.65 -5.19 16.04
N GLY A 143 8.05 -4.94 17.21
CA GLY A 143 7.45 -5.97 18.06
C GLY A 143 6.07 -6.46 17.62
N MET A 144 5.45 -5.85 16.58
CA MET A 144 4.09 -6.21 16.17
C MET A 144 4.03 -7.60 15.55
N PRO A 145 3.09 -8.45 16.01
CA PRO A 145 2.84 -9.73 15.38
C PRO A 145 1.98 -9.53 14.12
N ILE A 146 2.48 -9.94 12.97
CA ILE A 146 1.70 -10.06 11.74
C ILE A 146 1.42 -11.52 11.45
N PHE A 147 0.23 -11.84 10.93
CA PHE A 147 -0.16 -13.20 10.58
C PHE A 147 0.06 -13.43 9.10
N LEU A 148 0.89 -14.41 8.78
CA LEU A 148 1.24 -14.77 7.40
C LEU A 148 0.86 -16.21 7.12
N PRO A 149 0.49 -16.52 5.85
CA PRO A 149 0.27 -17.90 5.43
C PRO A 149 1.56 -18.68 5.46
N THR A 150 1.47 -19.93 5.87
CA THR A 150 2.61 -20.84 5.90
C THR A 150 2.30 -22.13 5.15
N ASN A 151 3.35 -22.72 4.55
CA ASN A 151 3.29 -24.05 3.96
C ASN A 151 3.25 -25.14 5.04
N GLN A 152 3.16 -26.39 4.63
CA GLN A 152 3.14 -27.54 5.54
C GLN A 152 4.42 -27.74 6.36
N HIS A 153 5.51 -27.04 6.02
CA HIS A 153 6.77 -27.04 6.77
C HIS A 153 6.86 -25.88 7.78
N GLY A 154 5.82 -25.04 7.87
CA GLY A 154 5.79 -23.86 8.73
C GLY A 154 6.57 -22.65 8.20
N GLU A 155 7.01 -22.69 6.95
CA GLU A 155 7.69 -21.57 6.28
C GLU A 155 6.68 -20.63 5.63
N ILE A 156 7.03 -19.34 5.49
CA ILE A 156 6.14 -18.34 4.84
C ILE A 156 5.85 -18.77 3.39
N ASP A 157 4.56 -18.87 3.06
CA ASP A 157 4.12 -19.22 1.71
C ASP A 157 4.04 -17.95 0.83
N PHE A 158 5.18 -17.55 0.30
CA PHE A 158 5.29 -16.42 -0.62
C PHE A 158 4.53 -16.65 -1.93
N HIS A 159 4.42 -17.90 -2.38
CA HIS A 159 3.67 -18.24 -3.59
C HIS A 159 2.18 -17.95 -3.39
N PHE A 160 1.63 -18.36 -2.28
CA PHE A 160 0.24 -18.02 -1.95
C PHE A 160 0.03 -16.51 -1.86
N MET A 161 0.90 -15.77 -1.13
CA MET A 161 0.80 -14.32 -1.02
C MET A 161 0.78 -13.63 -2.39
N HIS A 162 1.71 -14.03 -3.27
CA HIS A 162 1.81 -13.49 -4.62
C HIS A 162 0.56 -13.78 -5.46
N THR A 163 0.10 -15.04 -5.48
CA THR A 163 -1.04 -15.50 -6.26
C THR A 163 -2.33 -14.85 -5.77
N PHE A 164 -2.51 -14.74 -4.46
CA PHE A 164 -3.68 -14.11 -3.85
C PHE A 164 -3.80 -12.62 -4.23
N ILE A 165 -2.72 -11.86 -4.09
CA ILE A 165 -2.71 -10.45 -4.48
C ILE A 165 -2.93 -10.27 -5.98
N ASN A 166 -2.34 -11.13 -6.82
CA ASN A 166 -2.58 -11.13 -8.26
C ASN A 166 -4.05 -11.35 -8.60
N ALA A 167 -4.70 -12.31 -7.95
CA ALA A 167 -6.12 -12.58 -8.15
C ALA A 167 -6.99 -11.38 -7.78
N LEU A 168 -6.72 -10.76 -6.62
CA LEU A 168 -7.43 -9.55 -6.18
C LEU A 168 -7.25 -8.38 -7.15
N MET A 169 -6.02 -8.14 -7.60
CA MET A 169 -5.74 -7.07 -8.57
C MET A 169 -6.47 -7.30 -9.89
N LYS A 170 -6.46 -8.55 -10.40
CA LYS A 170 -7.20 -8.91 -11.62
C LYS A 170 -8.69 -8.66 -11.45
N GLN A 171 -9.27 -9.09 -10.36
CA GLN A 171 -10.70 -8.89 -10.06
C GLN A 171 -11.05 -7.40 -9.98
N THR A 172 -10.22 -6.59 -9.31
CA THR A 172 -10.40 -5.14 -9.20
C THR A 172 -10.37 -4.47 -10.57
N ILE A 173 -9.37 -4.80 -11.40
CA ILE A 173 -9.25 -4.25 -12.76
C ILE A 173 -10.46 -4.63 -13.61
N GLN A 174 -10.90 -5.89 -13.57
CA GLN A 174 -12.09 -6.34 -14.29
C GLN A 174 -13.34 -5.57 -13.85
N GLY A 175 -13.54 -5.36 -12.56
CA GLY A 175 -14.66 -4.57 -12.04
C GLY A 175 -14.64 -3.12 -12.54
N VAL A 176 -13.47 -2.46 -12.54
CA VAL A 176 -13.31 -1.10 -13.06
C VAL A 176 -13.61 -1.04 -14.56
N VAL A 177 -13.12 -1.99 -15.34
CA VAL A 177 -13.37 -2.07 -16.79
C VAL A 177 -14.88 -2.24 -17.07
N GLN A 178 -15.54 -3.15 -16.37
CA GLN A 178 -16.99 -3.37 -16.52
C GLN A 178 -17.80 -2.10 -16.19
N TYR A 179 -17.48 -1.45 -15.04
CA TYR A 179 -18.12 -0.20 -14.65
C TYR A 179 -17.91 0.91 -15.69
N SER A 180 -16.68 1.08 -16.17
CA SER A 180 -16.35 2.10 -17.16
C SER A 180 -17.08 1.87 -18.48
N ASN A 181 -17.14 0.62 -18.96
CA ASN A 181 -17.85 0.26 -20.19
C ASN A 181 -19.37 0.53 -20.06
N ALA A 182 -19.97 0.14 -18.94
CA ALA A 182 -21.39 0.41 -18.68
C ALA A 182 -21.69 1.91 -18.67
N LYS A 183 -20.82 2.71 -18.03
CA LYS A 183 -20.97 4.17 -17.98
C LYS A 183 -20.84 4.82 -19.37
N ILE A 184 -19.87 4.38 -20.17
CA ILE A 184 -19.67 4.85 -21.55
C ILE A 184 -20.90 4.52 -22.39
N GLN A 185 -21.43 3.31 -22.27
CA GLN A 185 -22.62 2.88 -23.02
C GLN A 185 -23.86 3.72 -22.64
N ALA A 186 -24.12 3.90 -21.35
CA ALA A 186 -25.23 4.73 -20.87
C ALA A 186 -25.11 6.19 -21.38
N THR A 187 -23.88 6.74 -21.40
CA THR A 187 -23.65 8.08 -21.93
C THR A 187 -23.95 8.18 -23.43
N LYS A 188 -23.52 7.18 -24.21
CA LYS A 188 -23.82 7.14 -25.66
C LYS A 188 -25.33 7.07 -25.93
N GLU A 189 -26.04 6.26 -25.16
CA GLU A 189 -27.50 6.13 -25.28
C GLU A 189 -28.21 7.45 -24.95
N ALA A 190 -27.80 8.14 -23.87
CA ALA A 190 -28.35 9.46 -23.52
C ALA A 190 -28.12 10.49 -24.63
N ILE A 191 -26.90 10.59 -25.18
CA ILE A 191 -26.57 11.51 -26.27
C ILE A 191 -27.38 11.18 -27.54
N SER A 192 -27.58 9.91 -27.85
CA SER A 192 -28.34 9.51 -29.04
C SER A 192 -29.84 9.85 -28.93
N GLN A 193 -30.39 9.93 -27.70
CA GLN A 193 -31.78 10.32 -27.45
C GLN A 193 -31.98 11.85 -27.47
N GLU A 194 -30.94 12.64 -27.18
CA GLU A 194 -30.99 14.10 -27.17
C GLU A 194 -30.75 14.74 -28.55
N THR A 195 -30.42 14.00 -29.59
CA THR A 195 -30.25 14.54 -30.93
C THR A 195 -31.67 14.75 -31.54
N PRO A 196 -32.20 16.00 -31.65
CA PRO A 196 -33.46 16.24 -32.32
C PRO A 196 -33.32 15.88 -33.79
N THR A 197 -34.18 15.05 -34.32
CA THR A 197 -34.43 14.96 -35.75
C THR A 197 -34.96 16.31 -36.19
N GLN A 198 -34.09 17.16 -36.72
CA GLN A 198 -34.52 18.32 -37.47
C GLN A 198 -35.26 17.79 -38.70
N LYS A 199 -36.60 17.68 -38.58
CA LYS A 199 -37.44 17.52 -39.73
C LYS A 199 -37.38 18.85 -40.50
N ASP A 200 -36.78 18.82 -41.66
CA ASP A 200 -36.94 19.83 -42.69
C ASP A 200 -38.41 20.07 -42.91
N SER A 201 -38.88 21.25 -42.49
CA SER A 201 -40.12 21.85 -43.03
C SER A 201 -39.67 23.01 -43.91
N LEU A 202 -39.25 22.68 -45.10
CA LEU A 202 -39.33 23.59 -46.23
C LEU A 202 -40.76 23.47 -46.79
N PHE A 203 -41.56 24.48 -46.53
CA PHE A 203 -42.57 25.03 -47.47
C PHE A 203 -42.99 26.43 -46.95
#